data_08d8942f41b64b64ec6b8e7d9ee13adf
#
_entry.id   08d8942f41b64b64ec6b8e7d9ee13adf
#
_cell.length_a   1.000
_cell.length_b   1.000
_cell.length_c   1.000
_cell.angle_alpha   90.00
_cell.angle_beta   90.00
_cell.angle_gamma   90.00
#
_symmetry.space_group_name_H-M   'P 1'
#
loop_
_entity.id
_entity.type
_entity.pdbx_description
1 polymer ?
#
loop_
_entity_poly.entity_id
_entity_poly.type
_entity_poly.pdbx_seq_one_letter_code
_entity_poly.pdbx_strand_id
1 'polypeptide(L)'
;KYSSGPNNSQPSVGLANNLKELGFAIDRFKTGTPPRVKSSTIDYSVTEEQPGDKEPNHFSFSTPDSAYNLEQESCWLTYTGETTHKIIRDNLHRAPMFTGIVEGVGARYCPSIEDKIVRFADKPRH
;
A
#
# COMPACT_ATOMS: atom_id res chain seq x y z
N LYS A 1 7.43 17.68 5.34
CA LYS A 1 7.14 17.42 3.91
C LYS A 1 8.40 17.71 3.10
N TYR A 2 8.91 16.75 2.36
CA TYR A 2 10.08 16.88 1.50
C TYR A 2 9.86 16.15 0.17
N SER A 3 10.55 16.57 -0.87
CA SER A 3 10.45 15.97 -2.20
C SER A 3 11.27 14.69 -2.24
N SER A 4 10.63 13.55 -2.48
CA SER A 4 11.33 12.27 -2.67
C SER A 4 10.47 11.29 -3.46
N GLY A 5 11.09 10.23 -3.95
CA GLY A 5 10.45 9.08 -4.54
C GLY A 5 10.62 7.81 -3.68
N PRO A 6 10.21 6.64 -4.18
CA PRO A 6 10.37 5.37 -3.48
C PRO A 6 11.82 5.09 -3.11
N ASN A 7 12.04 4.51 -1.93
CA ASN A 7 13.40 4.14 -1.46
C ASN A 7 14.42 5.29 -1.50
N ASN A 8 13.98 6.52 -1.16
CA ASN A 8 14.80 7.74 -1.23
C ASN A 8 15.28 8.13 -2.64
N SER A 9 14.68 7.59 -3.69
CA SER A 9 14.95 8.03 -5.06
C SER A 9 14.37 9.42 -5.32
N GLN A 10 14.77 10.01 -6.45
CA GLN A 10 14.20 11.29 -6.87
C GLN A 10 12.72 11.15 -7.28
N PRO A 11 11.89 12.16 -7.05
CA PRO A 11 10.50 12.14 -7.48
C PRO A 11 10.38 12.30 -9.01
N SER A 12 9.38 11.65 -9.61
CA SER A 12 9.11 11.72 -11.06
C SER A 12 8.30 12.97 -11.44
N VAL A 13 8.77 14.14 -11.05
CA VAL A 13 8.06 15.42 -11.30
C VAL A 13 7.98 15.75 -12.79
N GLY A 14 9.05 15.45 -13.54
CA GLY A 14 9.13 15.75 -14.97
C GLY A 14 8.00 15.10 -15.78
N LEU A 15 7.71 13.82 -15.53
CA LEU A 15 6.64 13.12 -16.21
C LEU A 15 5.27 13.74 -15.90
N ALA A 16 4.99 14.07 -14.64
CA ALA A 16 3.74 14.70 -14.24
C ALA A 16 3.54 16.07 -14.91
N ASN A 17 4.60 16.87 -14.99
CA ASN A 17 4.57 18.16 -15.68
C ASN A 17 4.33 18.00 -17.19
N ASN A 18 4.99 17.06 -17.83
CA ASN A 18 4.81 16.78 -19.25
C ASN A 18 3.36 16.36 -19.57
N LEU A 19 2.78 15.48 -18.77
CA LEU A 19 1.37 15.10 -18.93
C LEU A 19 0.43 16.31 -18.79
N LYS A 20 0.72 17.22 -17.86
CA LYS A 20 -0.05 18.45 -17.68
C LYS A 20 0.08 19.38 -18.89
N GLU A 21 1.28 19.56 -19.43
CA GLU A 21 1.54 20.35 -20.64
C GLU A 21 0.82 19.78 -21.87
N LEU A 22 0.65 18.45 -21.95
CA LEU A 22 -0.14 17.77 -22.98
C LEU A 22 -1.66 17.91 -22.78
N GLY A 23 -2.10 18.62 -21.74
CA GLY A 23 -3.54 18.91 -21.50
C GLY A 23 -4.26 17.85 -20.67
N PHE A 24 -3.57 16.87 -20.09
CA PHE A 24 -4.21 15.93 -19.17
C PHE A 24 -4.57 16.61 -17.84
N ALA A 25 -5.75 16.29 -17.32
CA ALA A 25 -6.13 16.70 -15.97
C ALA A 25 -5.31 15.90 -14.95
N ILE A 26 -4.47 16.60 -14.19
CA ILE A 26 -3.60 16.00 -13.18
C ILE A 26 -4.11 16.38 -11.80
N ASP A 27 -4.34 15.39 -10.96
CA ASP A 27 -4.72 15.59 -9.57
C ASP A 27 -3.76 14.85 -8.63
N ARG A 28 -3.85 15.17 -7.35
CA ARG A 28 -2.98 14.60 -6.32
C ARG A 28 -3.73 13.56 -5.50
N PHE A 29 -3.21 12.35 -5.52
CA PHE A 29 -3.65 11.30 -4.61
C PHE A 29 -2.76 11.22 -3.38
N LYS A 30 -3.35 10.82 -2.27
CA LYS A 30 -2.64 10.43 -1.06
C LYS A 30 -2.93 8.98 -0.72
N THR A 31 -1.91 8.28 -0.21
CA THR A 31 -2.03 6.91 0.26
C THR A 31 -1.19 6.69 1.50
N GLY A 32 -1.61 5.77 2.37
CA GLY A 32 -0.80 5.29 3.49
C GLY A 32 0.23 4.27 2.99
N THR A 33 1.44 4.38 3.50
CA THR A 33 2.48 3.37 3.24
C THR A 33 2.58 2.44 4.45
N PRO A 34 2.49 1.10 4.28
CA PRO A 34 2.66 0.17 5.38
C PRO A 34 4.10 0.21 5.92
N PRO A 35 4.31 -0.09 7.21
CA PRO A 35 5.65 -0.18 7.76
C PRO A 35 6.42 -1.32 7.10
N ARG A 36 7.72 -1.12 6.90
CA ARG A 36 8.64 -2.17 6.45
C ARG A 36 9.29 -2.80 7.65
N VAL A 37 9.24 -4.12 7.73
CA VAL A 37 9.84 -4.92 8.80
C VAL A 37 10.85 -5.90 8.22
N LYS A 38 11.82 -6.33 9.02
CA LYS A 38 12.75 -7.37 8.58
C LYS A 38 12.03 -8.72 8.54
N SER A 39 12.06 -9.42 7.41
CA SER A 39 11.41 -10.72 7.26
C SER A 39 11.85 -11.74 8.30
N SER A 40 13.12 -11.71 8.71
CA SER A 40 13.67 -12.57 9.77
C SER A 40 13.08 -12.34 11.17
N THR A 41 12.30 -11.28 11.37
CA THR A 41 11.63 -10.98 12.64
C THR A 41 10.14 -11.32 12.64
N ILE A 42 9.65 -11.89 11.54
CA ILE A 42 8.26 -12.29 11.39
C ILE A 42 8.12 -13.75 11.84
N ASP A 43 7.17 -13.99 12.72
CA ASP A 43 6.74 -15.35 13.05
C ASP A 43 5.72 -15.84 12.02
N TYR A 44 6.18 -16.53 11.01
CA TYR A 44 5.33 -17.07 9.95
C TYR A 44 4.43 -18.21 10.43
N SER A 45 4.73 -18.84 11.59
CA SER A 45 3.91 -19.95 12.11
C SER A 45 2.49 -19.54 12.53
N VAL A 46 2.29 -18.25 12.77
CA VAL A 46 0.98 -17.68 13.16
C VAL A 46 0.29 -16.92 12.01
N THR A 47 0.79 -17.08 10.79
CA THR A 47 0.27 -16.43 9.59
C THR A 47 -0.23 -17.47 8.60
N GLU A 48 -1.08 -17.06 7.67
CA GLU A 48 -1.61 -17.91 6.60
C GLU A 48 -0.92 -17.58 5.29
N GLU A 49 -0.29 -18.56 4.67
CA GLU A 49 0.38 -18.38 3.39
C GLU A 49 -0.61 -18.10 2.26
N GLN A 50 -0.32 -17.08 1.46
CA GLN A 50 -1.04 -16.72 0.26
C GLN A 50 -0.08 -16.79 -0.93
N PRO A 51 0.09 -17.97 -1.54
CA PRO A 51 0.95 -18.14 -2.71
C PRO A 51 0.35 -17.42 -3.92
N GLY A 52 1.20 -17.11 -4.90
CA GLY A 52 0.76 -16.65 -6.20
C GLY A 52 0.01 -17.73 -6.99
N ASP A 53 -0.48 -17.35 -8.16
CA ASP A 53 -1.17 -18.27 -9.07
C ASP A 53 -0.22 -19.39 -9.51
N LYS A 54 -0.73 -20.62 -9.56
CA LYS A 54 0.03 -21.79 -10.05
C LYS A 54 0.35 -21.67 -11.54
N GLU A 55 -0.59 -21.10 -12.29
CA GLU A 55 -0.45 -20.83 -13.70
C GLU A 55 -0.38 -19.31 -13.89
N PRO A 56 0.72 -18.79 -14.47
CA PRO A 56 0.87 -17.35 -14.65
C PRO A 56 -0.13 -16.81 -15.67
N ASN A 57 -0.75 -15.70 -15.33
CA ASN A 57 -1.60 -14.95 -16.25
C ASN A 57 -0.82 -13.75 -16.81
N HIS A 58 -0.63 -13.73 -18.12
CA HIS A 58 0.07 -12.64 -18.79
C HIS A 58 -0.83 -11.42 -18.98
N PHE A 59 -0.27 -10.22 -18.87
CA PHE A 59 -0.97 -8.97 -19.21
C PHE A 59 -1.08 -8.71 -20.70
N SER A 60 -0.29 -9.42 -21.52
CA SER A 60 -0.29 -9.30 -22.98
C SER A 60 -0.44 -10.67 -23.63
N PHE A 61 -1.30 -10.77 -24.64
CA PHE A 61 -1.44 -11.98 -25.46
C PHE A 61 -0.18 -12.34 -26.26
N SER A 62 0.75 -11.40 -26.42
CA SER A 62 2.01 -11.61 -27.13
C SER A 62 3.15 -12.12 -26.22
N THR A 63 2.93 -12.23 -24.92
CA THR A 63 3.96 -12.72 -24.00
C THR A 63 4.01 -14.24 -24.06
N PRO A 64 5.15 -14.86 -24.43
CA PRO A 64 5.27 -16.31 -24.43
C PRO A 64 5.36 -16.85 -23.00
N ASP A 65 4.81 -18.03 -22.75
CA ASP A 65 4.84 -18.67 -21.42
C ASP A 65 6.26 -18.84 -20.89
N SER A 66 7.24 -19.05 -21.79
CA SER A 66 8.66 -19.16 -21.44
C SER A 66 9.27 -17.89 -20.84
N ALA A 67 8.60 -16.73 -20.98
CA ALA A 67 9.05 -15.48 -20.37
C ALA A 67 8.69 -15.38 -18.88
N TYR A 68 7.85 -16.28 -18.40
CA TYR A 68 7.38 -16.27 -17.00
C TYR A 68 8.15 -17.34 -16.18
N ASN A 69 9.35 -17.00 -15.82
CA ASN A 69 10.25 -17.89 -15.07
C ASN A 69 10.79 -17.26 -13.77
N LEU A 70 10.14 -16.20 -13.28
CA LEU A 70 10.55 -15.55 -12.04
C LEU A 70 10.15 -16.40 -10.83
N GLU A 71 11.08 -16.58 -9.90
CA GLU A 71 10.76 -17.14 -8.59
C GLU A 71 9.73 -16.26 -7.88
N GLN A 72 8.66 -16.88 -7.42
CA GLN A 72 7.55 -16.16 -6.77
C GLN A 72 7.72 -16.20 -5.26
N GLU A 73 7.49 -15.07 -4.62
CA GLU A 73 7.41 -14.98 -3.16
C GLU A 73 5.95 -14.96 -2.72
N SER A 74 5.62 -15.76 -1.72
CA SER A 74 4.28 -15.77 -1.12
C SER A 74 4.03 -14.50 -0.31
N CYS A 75 2.78 -14.02 -0.32
CA CYS A 75 2.29 -13.12 0.71
C CYS A 75 1.84 -13.91 1.94
N TRP A 76 1.73 -13.24 3.07
CA TRP A 76 1.35 -13.87 4.33
C TRP A 76 0.25 -13.06 5.00
N LEU A 77 -0.88 -13.70 5.24
CA LEU A 77 -2.05 -13.07 5.81
C LEU A 77 -1.98 -13.09 7.33
N THR A 78 -2.19 -11.95 7.95
CA THR A 78 -2.36 -11.80 9.39
C THR A 78 -3.48 -10.80 9.67
N TYR A 79 -3.96 -10.78 10.90
CA TYR A 79 -5.08 -9.95 11.29
C TYR A 79 -4.70 -9.03 12.45
N THR A 80 -5.28 -7.84 12.44
CA THR A 80 -5.23 -6.94 13.60
C THR A 80 -6.21 -7.41 14.67
N GLY A 81 -5.97 -7.03 15.91
CA GLY A 81 -6.87 -7.29 17.03
C GLY A 81 -7.27 -6.01 17.75
N GLU A 82 -8.12 -6.16 18.76
CA GLU A 82 -8.68 -5.03 19.53
C GLU A 82 -7.60 -4.14 20.16
N THR A 83 -6.53 -4.75 20.71
CA THR A 83 -5.40 -4.01 21.26
C THR A 83 -4.73 -3.13 20.19
N THR A 84 -4.51 -3.67 18.99
CA THR A 84 -3.97 -2.92 17.86
C THR A 84 -4.89 -1.78 17.47
N HIS A 85 -6.21 -2.04 17.39
CA HIS A 85 -7.20 -1.02 17.06
C HIS A 85 -7.22 0.10 18.10
N LYS A 86 -7.12 -0.24 19.39
CA LYS A 86 -7.04 0.75 20.45
C LYS A 86 -5.79 1.63 20.32
N ILE A 87 -4.62 1.04 20.12
CA ILE A 87 -3.37 1.78 19.90
C ILE A 87 -3.50 2.76 18.75
N ILE A 88 -4.07 2.33 17.63
CA ILE A 88 -4.25 3.18 16.45
C ILE A 88 -5.23 4.30 16.74
N ARG A 89 -6.39 4.02 17.35
CA ARG A 89 -7.38 5.04 17.73
C ARG A 89 -6.79 6.11 18.64
N ASP A 90 -6.05 5.69 19.65
CA ASP A 90 -5.43 6.61 20.62
C ASP A 90 -4.36 7.52 19.97
N ASN A 91 -3.81 7.12 18.81
CA ASN A 91 -2.74 7.82 18.12
C ASN A 91 -3.16 8.47 16.77
N LEU A 92 -4.43 8.52 16.44
CA LEU A 92 -4.91 9.15 15.19
C LEU A 92 -4.45 10.61 15.05
N HIS A 93 -4.35 11.34 16.16
CA HIS A 93 -3.86 12.72 16.19
C HIS A 93 -2.40 12.86 15.71
N ARG A 94 -1.64 11.76 15.62
CA ARG A 94 -0.26 11.70 15.11
C ARG A 94 -0.18 11.15 13.69
N ALA A 95 -1.26 10.58 13.18
CA ALA A 95 -1.26 9.95 11.86
C ALA A 95 -1.24 11.01 10.74
N PRO A 96 -0.23 11.01 9.86
CA PRO A 96 -0.09 12.03 8.79
C PRO A 96 -1.32 12.15 7.88
N MET A 97 -2.08 11.07 7.71
CA MET A 97 -3.31 11.04 6.93
C MET A 97 -4.45 11.84 7.58
N PHE A 98 -4.43 11.99 8.92
CA PHE A 98 -5.48 12.66 9.70
C PHE A 98 -5.09 14.06 10.18
N THR A 99 -3.80 14.39 10.17
CA THR A 99 -3.29 15.69 10.65
C THR A 99 -3.20 16.77 9.56
N GLY A 100 -3.59 16.48 8.33
CA GLY A 100 -3.46 17.42 7.21
C GLY A 100 -2.03 17.55 6.65
N ILE A 101 -1.04 16.84 7.21
CA ILE A 101 0.34 16.85 6.70
C ILE A 101 0.43 16.31 5.28
N VAL A 102 -0.38 15.29 4.98
CA VAL A 102 -0.53 14.71 3.63
C VAL A 102 -1.77 15.29 2.98
N GLU A 103 -1.58 16.05 1.92
CA GLU A 103 -2.65 16.66 1.13
C GLU A 103 -3.02 15.78 -0.08
N GLY A 104 -4.27 15.85 -0.51
CA GLY A 104 -4.78 15.14 -1.68
C GLY A 104 -6.00 14.27 -1.35
N VAL A 105 -6.55 13.63 -2.38
CA VAL A 105 -7.68 12.71 -2.28
C VAL A 105 -7.17 11.30 -1.99
N GLY A 106 -7.77 10.61 -1.04
CA GLY A 106 -7.46 9.20 -0.78
C GLY A 106 -7.87 8.32 -1.96
N ALA A 107 -7.03 7.35 -2.33
CA ALA A 107 -7.37 6.38 -3.34
C ALA A 107 -8.56 5.53 -2.89
N ARG A 108 -9.53 5.31 -3.77
CA ARG A 108 -10.84 4.69 -3.42
C ARG A 108 -10.69 3.29 -2.83
N TYR A 109 -9.79 2.49 -3.36
CA TYR A 109 -9.62 1.08 -3.00
C TYR A 109 -8.35 0.80 -2.20
N CYS A 110 -7.68 1.85 -1.69
CA CYS A 110 -6.47 1.71 -0.88
C CYS A 110 -6.59 2.53 0.43
N PRO A 111 -7.57 2.21 1.29
CA PRO A 111 -7.68 2.85 2.58
C PRO A 111 -6.49 2.45 3.47
N SER A 112 -5.97 3.39 4.23
CA SER A 112 -4.98 3.10 5.27
C SER A 112 -5.59 2.24 6.38
N ILE A 113 -4.76 1.64 7.23
CA ILE A 113 -5.27 0.88 8.38
C ILE A 113 -6.05 1.79 9.34
N GLU A 114 -5.63 3.04 9.48
CA GLU A 114 -6.33 4.05 10.28
C GLU A 114 -7.71 4.35 9.71
N ASP A 115 -7.83 4.51 8.37
CA ASP A 115 -9.11 4.68 7.69
C ASP A 115 -10.04 3.49 7.94
N LYS A 116 -9.51 2.26 7.87
CA LYS A 116 -10.29 1.05 8.13
C LYS A 116 -10.83 1.02 9.55
N ILE A 117 -9.99 1.31 10.53
CA ILE A 117 -10.37 1.30 11.95
C ILE A 117 -11.39 2.40 12.28
N VAL A 118 -11.34 3.53 11.59
CA VAL A 118 -12.31 4.62 11.79
C VAL A 118 -13.63 4.31 11.08
N ARG A 119 -13.57 3.89 9.81
CA ARG A 119 -14.77 3.68 8.98
C ARG A 119 -15.52 2.39 9.30
N PHE A 120 -14.80 1.37 9.74
CA PHE A 120 -15.32 0.04 10.04
C PHE A 120 -15.03 -0.34 11.50
N ALA A 121 -15.36 0.58 12.41
CA ALA A 121 -15.10 0.43 13.84
C ALA A 121 -15.82 -0.77 14.49
N ASP A 122 -16.87 -1.26 13.84
CA ASP A 122 -17.64 -2.46 14.21
C ASP A 122 -16.91 -3.78 13.87
N LYS A 123 -15.88 -3.73 13.02
CA LYS A 123 -15.14 -4.93 12.66
C LYS A 123 -14.09 -5.26 13.73
N PRO A 124 -14.11 -6.51 14.26
CA PRO A 124 -13.18 -6.92 15.32
C PRO A 124 -11.74 -7.10 14.81
N ARG A 125 -11.55 -7.20 13.49
CA ARG A 125 -10.24 -7.40 12.85
C ARG A 125 -10.21 -6.89 11.40
N HIS A 126 -9.03 -6.54 10.96
CA HIS A 126 -8.71 -6.20 9.58
C HIS A 126 -7.48 -6.95 9.14
#